data_8baf2867aff58041ebea42a1fe48282a
#
_entry.id   8baf2867aff58041ebea42a1fe48282a
#
_cell.length_a   1.000
_cell.length_b   1.000
_cell.length_c   1.000
_cell.angle_alpha   90.00
_cell.angle_beta   90.00
_cell.angle_gamma   90.00
#
_symmetry.space_group_name_H-M   'P 1'
#
loop_
_entity.id
_entity.type
_entity.pdbx_description
1 polymer ?
#
loop_
_entity_poly.entity_id
_entity_poly.type
_entity_poly.pdbx_seq_one_letter_code
_entity_poly.pdbx_strand_id
1 'polypeptide(L)'
;LWKDDPAESILFAHDTGSTLGERLEKISGLNGPQRARAWHYYASEDDKLKLFNKDFIEGLQSSTRIFSEWKSNLEWSPEDFISQDRDCYLPFEMLRKVDRMTMAHSVEGRTPFTSPSVLAMANRIPYSMMTGPGVLKKTLRKAYADILPQAVTSRPKHGFNVPIDLWLKNEW
;
A
#
# COMPACT_ATOMS: atom_id res chain seq x y z
N LEU A 1 4.90 -14.87 8.81
CA LEU A 1 5.56 -14.39 7.57
C LEU A 1 5.87 -12.90 7.62
N TRP A 2 5.01 -12.09 8.24
CA TRP A 2 5.20 -10.62 8.32
C TRP A 2 6.12 -10.18 9.46
N LYS A 3 6.25 -10.98 10.51
CA LYS A 3 7.11 -10.65 11.66
C LYS A 3 8.61 -10.69 11.35
N ASP A 4 9.00 -11.39 10.32
CA ASP A 4 10.41 -11.68 10.02
C ASP A 4 10.94 -10.98 8.76
N ASP A 5 10.14 -10.14 8.08
CA ASP A 5 10.62 -9.38 6.92
C ASP A 5 10.95 -7.92 7.29
N PRO A 6 12.24 -7.60 7.46
CA PRO A 6 12.67 -6.23 7.77
C PRO A 6 12.36 -5.22 6.66
N ALA A 7 12.10 -5.69 5.43
CA ALA A 7 11.80 -4.79 4.30
C ALA A 7 10.42 -4.15 4.44
N GLU A 8 9.45 -4.87 5.00
CA GLU A 8 8.14 -4.31 5.28
C GLU A 8 8.15 -3.36 6.48
N SER A 9 9.08 -3.58 7.40
CA SER A 9 9.26 -2.69 8.55
C SER A 9 9.59 -1.25 8.17
N ILE A 10 10.28 -1.05 7.06
CA ILE A 10 10.67 0.27 6.58
C ILE A 10 9.50 1.04 5.94
N LEU A 11 8.50 0.32 5.41
CA LEU A 11 7.36 0.93 4.73
C LEU A 11 6.38 1.66 5.66
N PHE A 12 6.30 1.25 6.92
CA PHE A 12 5.29 1.72 7.87
C PHE A 12 5.76 2.77 8.87
N ALA A 13 7.05 2.89 9.08
CA ALA A 13 7.61 3.72 10.15
C ALA A 13 7.29 5.23 10.04
N HIS A 14 6.77 5.68 8.90
CA HIS A 14 6.66 7.11 8.62
C HIS A 14 5.27 7.73 8.83
N ASP A 15 4.20 6.93 9.07
CA ASP A 15 2.87 7.47 8.77
C ASP A 15 1.93 7.78 9.94
N THR A 16 2.19 7.35 11.18
CA THR A 16 1.15 7.50 12.22
C THR A 16 1.64 7.85 13.62
N GLY A 17 2.91 8.17 13.82
CA GLY A 17 3.46 8.35 15.18
C GLY A 17 3.49 7.07 16.02
N SER A 18 2.94 5.97 15.52
CA SER A 18 3.09 4.64 16.14
C SER A 18 4.32 3.94 15.58
N THR A 19 5.02 3.23 16.43
CA THR A 19 6.14 2.40 15.98
C THR A 19 5.63 1.29 15.07
N LEU A 20 6.47 0.86 14.13
CA LEU A 20 6.15 -0.30 13.28
C LEU A 20 5.75 -1.52 14.10
N GLY A 21 6.46 -1.77 15.24
CA GLY A 21 6.15 -2.89 16.12
C GLY A 21 4.70 -2.88 16.60
N GLU A 22 4.19 -1.73 17.03
CA GLU A 22 2.80 -1.58 17.48
C GLU A 22 1.79 -1.84 16.35
N ARG A 23 2.11 -1.42 15.13
CA ARG A 23 1.24 -1.69 13.97
C ARG A 23 1.24 -3.16 13.59
N LEU A 24 2.41 -3.79 13.53
CA LEU A 24 2.53 -5.22 13.24
C LEU A 24 1.82 -6.07 14.29
N GLU A 25 1.90 -5.69 15.56
CA GLU A 25 1.18 -6.36 16.65
C GLU A 25 -0.34 -6.26 16.44
N LYS A 26 -0.86 -5.08 16.15
CA LYS A 26 -2.29 -4.87 15.87
C LYS A 26 -2.81 -5.71 14.69
N ILE A 27 -2.01 -5.87 13.64
CA ILE A 27 -2.44 -6.63 12.46
C ILE A 27 -2.08 -8.11 12.49
N SER A 28 -1.24 -8.55 13.43
CA SER A 28 -0.75 -9.94 13.47
C SER A 28 -1.86 -10.99 13.65
N GLY A 29 -2.93 -10.65 14.38
CA GLY A 29 -4.10 -11.50 14.60
C GLY A 29 -5.17 -11.44 13.50
N LEU A 30 -5.00 -10.57 12.50
CA LEU A 30 -6.00 -10.36 11.45
C LEU A 30 -5.82 -11.39 10.31
N ASN A 31 -6.92 -11.75 9.66
CA ASN A 31 -6.88 -12.54 8.42
C ASN A 31 -6.47 -11.69 7.20
N GLY A 32 -6.28 -12.31 6.03
CA GLY A 32 -5.81 -11.65 4.81
C GLY A 32 -6.62 -10.41 4.43
N PRO A 33 -7.95 -10.51 4.22
CA PRO A 33 -8.79 -9.36 3.92
C PRO A 33 -8.72 -8.24 4.96
N GLN A 34 -8.71 -8.59 6.24
CA GLN A 34 -8.59 -7.61 7.33
C GLN A 34 -7.23 -6.91 7.34
N ARG A 35 -6.13 -7.65 7.07
CA ARG A 35 -4.79 -7.07 6.94
C ARG A 35 -4.71 -6.11 5.76
N ALA A 36 -5.19 -6.51 4.59
CA ALA A 36 -5.21 -5.66 3.40
C ALA A 36 -5.99 -4.37 3.68
N ARG A 37 -7.15 -4.47 4.32
CA ARG A 37 -7.91 -3.30 4.73
C ARG A 37 -7.15 -2.41 5.71
N ALA A 38 -6.58 -2.98 6.77
CA ALA A 38 -5.83 -2.24 7.79
C ALA A 38 -4.57 -1.55 7.21
N TRP A 39 -4.06 -2.08 6.10
CA TRP A 39 -2.93 -1.52 5.37
C TRP A 39 -3.29 -0.26 4.59
N HIS A 40 -4.46 -0.23 3.96
CA HIS A 40 -4.89 0.85 3.07
C HIS A 40 -5.71 1.95 3.76
N TYR A 41 -6.31 1.67 4.92
CA TYR A 41 -7.24 2.59 5.57
C TYR A 41 -6.77 3.01 6.96
N TYR A 42 -6.84 4.29 7.24
CA TYR A 42 -6.46 4.85 8.54
C TYR A 42 -7.51 4.57 9.62
N ALA A 43 -8.81 4.63 9.29
CA ALA A 43 -9.89 4.39 10.23
C ALA A 43 -10.24 2.89 10.31
N SER A 44 -10.17 2.30 11.50
CA SER A 44 -10.61 0.92 11.74
C SER A 44 -12.14 0.79 11.76
N GLU A 45 -12.67 -0.44 11.74
CA GLU A 45 -14.10 -0.65 11.96
C GLU A 45 -14.52 -0.17 13.35
N ASP A 46 -13.66 -0.35 14.37
CA ASP A 46 -13.90 0.15 15.73
C ASP A 46 -13.91 1.69 15.79
N ASP A 47 -13.11 2.36 14.98
CA ASP A 47 -13.14 3.83 14.89
C ASP A 47 -14.44 4.32 14.29
N LYS A 48 -15.02 3.61 13.33
CA LYS A 48 -16.35 3.91 12.81
C LYS A 48 -17.42 3.84 13.91
N LEU A 49 -17.34 2.81 14.77
CA LEU A 49 -18.26 2.65 15.90
C LEU A 49 -18.18 3.79 16.92
N LYS A 50 -17.02 4.44 17.02
CA LYS A 50 -16.82 5.61 17.90
C LYS A 50 -17.26 6.92 17.26
N LEU A 51 -17.11 7.02 15.94
CA LEU A 51 -17.35 8.26 15.19
C LEU A 51 -18.82 8.44 14.75
N PHE A 52 -19.52 7.36 14.47
CA PHE A 52 -20.86 7.38 13.91
C PHE A 52 -21.91 6.89 14.92
N ASN A 53 -23.11 7.37 14.81
CA ASN A 53 -24.23 6.86 15.62
C ASN A 53 -24.66 5.45 15.15
N LYS A 54 -25.37 4.73 16.03
CA LYS A 54 -25.80 3.35 15.77
C LYS A 54 -26.67 3.21 14.54
N ASP A 55 -27.65 4.08 14.37
CA ASP A 55 -28.62 4.01 13.27
C ASP A 55 -27.92 4.15 11.91
N PHE A 56 -26.88 4.99 11.85
CA PHE A 56 -26.07 5.13 10.64
C PHE A 56 -25.22 3.90 10.36
N ILE A 57 -24.64 3.29 11.40
CA ILE A 57 -23.75 2.11 11.26
C ILE A 57 -24.55 0.87 10.87
N GLU A 58 -25.75 0.67 11.40
CA GLU A 58 -26.59 -0.50 11.09
C GLU A 58 -26.89 -0.64 9.59
N GLY A 59 -26.87 0.48 8.85
CA GLY A 59 -27.01 0.50 7.38
C GLY A 59 -25.72 0.29 6.61
N LEU A 60 -24.55 0.28 7.28
CA LEU A 60 -23.25 0.21 6.63
C LEU A 60 -22.72 -1.23 6.57
N GLN A 61 -22.12 -1.54 5.43
CA GLN A 61 -21.36 -2.77 5.30
C GLN A 61 -19.90 -2.57 5.76
N SER A 62 -19.28 -3.62 6.29
CA SER A 62 -17.86 -3.58 6.65
C SER A 62 -16.98 -3.23 5.44
N SER A 63 -16.03 -2.34 5.64
CA SER A 63 -15.03 -2.00 4.63
C SER A 63 -14.16 -3.19 4.23
N THR A 64 -14.07 -4.22 5.07
CA THR A 64 -13.36 -5.46 4.77
C THR A 64 -14.02 -6.25 3.63
N ARG A 65 -15.31 -6.00 3.36
CA ARG A 65 -16.08 -6.71 2.35
C ARG A 65 -15.42 -6.65 0.96
N ILE A 66 -14.93 -5.49 0.55
CA ILE A 66 -14.26 -5.32 -0.76
C ILE A 66 -13.11 -6.31 -0.92
N PHE A 67 -12.32 -6.50 0.12
CA PHE A 67 -11.18 -7.42 0.11
C PHE A 67 -11.62 -8.89 0.18
N SER A 68 -12.68 -9.19 0.94
CA SER A 68 -13.25 -10.55 1.02
C SER A 68 -13.93 -10.97 -0.29
N GLU A 69 -14.53 -10.04 -1.01
CA GLU A 69 -15.13 -10.29 -2.33
C GLU A 69 -14.07 -10.49 -3.40
N TRP A 70 -12.93 -9.79 -3.30
CA TRP A 70 -11.81 -9.99 -4.23
C TRP A 70 -11.21 -11.39 -4.11
N LYS A 71 -11.03 -11.89 -2.87
CA LYS A 71 -10.58 -13.26 -2.60
C LYS A 71 -11.24 -13.80 -1.34
N SER A 72 -12.04 -14.82 -1.47
CA SER A 72 -12.80 -15.42 -0.35
C SER A 72 -11.96 -16.19 0.66
N ASN A 73 -10.74 -16.66 0.27
CA ASN A 73 -9.83 -17.31 1.21
C ASN A 73 -9.32 -16.29 2.24
N LEU A 74 -9.33 -16.68 3.50
CA LEU A 74 -8.87 -15.85 4.62
C LEU A 74 -7.35 -15.87 4.81
N GLU A 75 -6.67 -16.88 4.28
CA GLU A 75 -5.21 -16.97 4.30
C GLU A 75 -4.64 -16.45 2.98
N TRP A 76 -3.97 -15.31 3.06
CA TRP A 76 -3.34 -14.66 1.91
C TRP A 76 -1.83 -14.84 1.95
N SER A 77 -1.27 -15.22 0.81
CA SER A 77 0.16 -15.18 0.56
C SER A 77 0.65 -13.74 0.29
N PRO A 78 1.95 -13.47 0.33
CA PRO A 78 2.49 -12.17 -0.10
C PRO A 78 2.08 -11.80 -1.53
N GLU A 79 2.01 -12.77 -2.43
CA GLU A 79 1.58 -12.57 -3.81
C GLU A 79 0.12 -12.15 -3.92
N ASP A 80 -0.73 -12.58 -2.99
CA ASP A 80 -2.14 -12.14 -2.93
C ASP A 80 -2.25 -10.65 -2.59
N PHE A 81 -1.46 -10.17 -1.65
CA PHE A 81 -1.43 -8.74 -1.32
C PHE A 81 -0.93 -7.90 -2.49
N ILE A 82 0.14 -8.33 -3.18
CA ILE A 82 0.63 -7.64 -4.39
C ILE A 82 -0.43 -7.64 -5.48
N SER A 83 -1.13 -8.75 -5.67
CA SER A 83 -2.18 -8.86 -6.68
C SER A 83 -3.37 -7.96 -6.35
N GLN A 84 -3.77 -7.91 -5.09
CA GLN A 84 -4.83 -7.02 -4.61
C GLN A 84 -4.44 -5.55 -4.80
N ASP A 85 -3.21 -5.16 -4.46
CA ASP A 85 -2.71 -3.81 -4.69
C ASP A 85 -2.76 -3.42 -6.17
N ARG A 86 -2.33 -4.33 -7.04
CA ARG A 86 -2.36 -4.13 -8.49
C ARG A 86 -3.77 -4.03 -9.05
N ASP A 87 -4.69 -4.87 -8.57
CA ASP A 87 -6.04 -4.99 -9.13
C ASP A 87 -7.01 -3.96 -8.54
N CYS A 88 -6.75 -3.48 -7.33
CA CYS A 88 -7.64 -2.56 -6.61
C CYS A 88 -6.97 -1.22 -6.27
N TYR A 89 -5.92 -1.21 -5.46
CA TYR A 89 -5.33 0.03 -4.97
C TYR A 89 -4.70 0.87 -6.07
N LEU A 90 -3.91 0.22 -6.93
CA LEU A 90 -3.22 0.91 -8.02
C LEU A 90 -4.19 1.61 -8.99
N PRO A 91 -5.21 0.94 -9.58
CA PRO A 91 -6.11 1.59 -10.52
C PRO A 91 -7.07 2.59 -9.87
N PHE A 92 -7.68 2.23 -8.74
CA PHE A 92 -8.76 3.02 -8.16
C PHE A 92 -8.28 4.19 -7.30
N GLU A 93 -7.10 4.10 -6.70
CA GLU A 93 -6.54 5.16 -5.87
C GLU A 93 -5.40 5.89 -6.60
N MET A 94 -4.36 5.18 -6.99
CA MET A 94 -3.15 5.82 -7.49
C MET A 94 -3.27 6.36 -8.92
N LEU A 95 -3.67 5.52 -9.87
CA LEU A 95 -3.76 5.92 -11.27
C LEU A 95 -4.89 6.91 -11.51
N ARG A 96 -6.04 6.69 -10.88
CA ARG A 96 -7.17 7.61 -10.94
C ARG A 96 -6.85 8.99 -10.37
N LYS A 97 -6.10 9.05 -9.29
CA LYS A 97 -5.63 10.31 -8.70
C LYS A 97 -4.68 11.05 -9.66
N VAL A 98 -3.67 10.35 -10.17
CA VAL A 98 -2.72 10.93 -11.12
C VAL A 98 -3.47 11.46 -12.34
N ASP A 99 -4.30 10.65 -12.97
CA ASP A 99 -5.07 11.05 -14.17
C ASP A 99 -5.91 12.30 -13.90
N ARG A 100 -6.73 12.30 -12.87
CA ARG A 100 -7.62 13.42 -12.56
C ARG A 100 -6.88 14.70 -12.21
N MET A 101 -5.80 14.59 -11.42
CA MET A 101 -5.03 15.78 -11.02
C MET A 101 -4.27 16.38 -12.20
N THR A 102 -3.67 15.57 -13.05
CA THR A 102 -2.95 16.06 -14.24
C THR A 102 -3.91 16.58 -15.30
N MET A 103 -5.02 15.87 -15.54
CA MET A 103 -6.04 16.30 -16.52
C MET A 103 -6.76 17.59 -16.10
N ALA A 104 -6.87 17.89 -14.81
CA ALA A 104 -7.37 19.19 -14.34
C ALA A 104 -6.52 20.36 -14.85
N HIS A 105 -5.27 20.09 -15.25
CA HIS A 105 -4.34 21.05 -15.82
C HIS A 105 -4.02 20.76 -17.30
N SER A 106 -4.86 19.97 -17.98
CA SER A 106 -4.69 19.58 -19.39
C SER A 106 -3.36 18.87 -19.68
N VAL A 107 -2.83 18.13 -18.69
CA VAL A 107 -1.61 17.32 -18.81
C VAL A 107 -1.99 15.85 -18.77
N GLU A 108 -1.59 15.08 -19.79
CA GLU A 108 -1.78 13.64 -19.80
C GLU A 108 -0.67 12.92 -19.01
N GLY A 109 -1.02 12.26 -17.93
CA GLY A 109 -0.09 11.44 -17.13
C GLY A 109 0.17 10.09 -17.80
N ARG A 110 1.44 9.77 -18.08
CA ARG A 110 1.85 8.46 -18.62
C ARG A 110 2.57 7.65 -17.56
N THR A 111 2.19 6.39 -17.40
CA THR A 111 2.70 5.46 -16.37
C THR A 111 3.36 4.24 -17.03
N PRO A 112 4.64 4.32 -17.45
CA PRO A 112 5.30 3.26 -18.23
C PRO A 112 5.35 1.91 -17.50
N PHE A 113 5.41 1.89 -16.18
CA PHE A 113 5.41 0.66 -15.40
C PHE A 113 4.07 -0.10 -15.39
N THR A 114 2.99 0.52 -15.84
CA THR A 114 1.68 -0.11 -15.97
C THR A 114 1.35 -0.53 -17.39
N SER A 115 2.31 -0.43 -18.31
CA SER A 115 2.11 -0.95 -19.66
C SER A 115 1.88 -2.46 -19.66
N PRO A 116 1.06 -3.01 -20.58
CA PRO A 116 0.73 -4.44 -20.59
C PRO A 116 1.95 -5.36 -20.60
N SER A 117 3.00 -4.98 -21.35
CA SER A 117 4.24 -5.76 -21.43
C SER A 117 5.01 -5.79 -20.11
N VAL A 118 5.10 -4.66 -19.41
CA VAL A 118 5.77 -4.58 -18.11
C VAL A 118 4.97 -5.34 -17.05
N LEU A 119 3.64 -5.20 -17.03
CA LEU A 119 2.78 -5.95 -16.11
C LEU A 119 2.87 -7.45 -16.35
N ALA A 120 2.84 -7.90 -17.61
CA ALA A 120 2.98 -9.31 -17.95
C ALA A 120 4.34 -9.88 -17.49
N MET A 121 5.41 -9.11 -17.60
CA MET A 121 6.73 -9.50 -17.10
C MET A 121 6.75 -9.50 -15.56
N ALA A 122 6.24 -8.45 -14.91
CA ALA A 122 6.22 -8.33 -13.46
C ALA A 122 5.45 -9.48 -12.79
N ASN A 123 4.34 -9.90 -13.37
CA ASN A 123 3.53 -11.02 -12.88
C ASN A 123 4.26 -12.37 -12.92
N ARG A 124 5.38 -12.48 -13.63
CA ARG A 124 6.21 -13.69 -13.70
C ARG A 124 7.35 -13.68 -12.69
N ILE A 125 7.57 -12.57 -12.00
CA ILE A 125 8.66 -12.42 -11.02
C ILE A 125 8.17 -12.92 -9.66
N PRO A 126 8.75 -13.95 -9.05
CA PRO A 126 8.38 -14.40 -7.72
C PRO A 126 8.61 -13.31 -6.67
N TYR A 127 7.80 -13.28 -5.62
CA TYR A 127 7.93 -12.32 -4.51
C TYR A 127 9.35 -12.26 -3.93
N SER A 128 9.97 -13.41 -3.70
CA SER A 128 11.34 -13.53 -3.19
C SER A 128 12.42 -12.84 -4.05
N MET A 129 12.12 -12.60 -5.32
CA MET A 129 12.99 -11.82 -6.20
C MET A 129 12.66 -10.31 -6.17
N MET A 130 11.45 -9.93 -5.82
CA MET A 130 11.02 -8.52 -5.79
C MET A 130 11.56 -7.80 -4.56
N THR A 131 11.65 -8.51 -3.44
CA THR A 131 12.08 -7.98 -2.14
C THR A 131 13.19 -8.84 -1.52
N GLY A 132 13.76 -8.38 -0.44
CA GLY A 132 14.72 -9.12 0.39
C GLY A 132 14.89 -8.39 1.72
N PRO A 133 15.58 -8.99 2.71
CA PRO A 133 15.79 -8.39 4.01
C PRO A 133 16.35 -6.96 3.89
N GLY A 134 15.57 -5.97 4.30
CA GLY A 134 15.94 -4.56 4.20
C GLY A 134 16.02 -3.96 2.78
N VAL A 135 15.67 -4.73 1.74
CA VAL A 135 15.79 -4.27 0.34
C VAL A 135 14.44 -4.30 -0.36
N LEU A 136 13.91 -3.12 -0.65
CA LEU A 136 12.71 -2.95 -1.47
C LEU A 136 13.09 -2.77 -2.95
N LYS A 137 12.19 -3.19 -3.85
CA LYS A 137 12.36 -3.06 -5.30
C LYS A 137 13.65 -3.72 -5.82
N LYS A 138 14.04 -4.85 -5.23
CA LYS A 138 15.31 -5.55 -5.49
C LYS A 138 15.53 -5.81 -6.97
N THR A 139 14.56 -6.42 -7.66
CA THR A 139 14.66 -6.71 -9.10
C THR A 139 14.81 -5.44 -9.93
N LEU A 140 14.01 -4.42 -9.64
CA LEU A 140 14.08 -3.15 -10.36
C LEU A 140 15.44 -2.47 -10.16
N ARG A 141 15.92 -2.39 -8.92
CA ARG A 141 17.24 -1.82 -8.61
C ARG A 141 18.37 -2.57 -9.33
N LYS A 142 18.28 -3.91 -9.38
CA LYS A 142 19.26 -4.73 -10.10
C LYS A 142 19.21 -4.48 -11.61
N ALA A 143 18.01 -4.39 -12.19
CA ALA A 143 17.84 -4.16 -13.63
C ALA A 143 18.40 -2.81 -14.12
N TYR A 144 18.43 -1.82 -13.24
CA TYR A 144 18.88 -0.46 -13.58
C TYR A 144 20.21 -0.07 -12.92
N ALA A 145 20.93 -1.03 -12.31
CA ALA A 145 22.16 -0.77 -11.55
C ALA A 145 23.26 -0.12 -12.42
N ASP A 146 23.36 -0.53 -13.69
CA ASP A 146 24.37 -0.03 -14.64
C ASP A 146 23.91 1.24 -15.38
N ILE A 147 22.64 1.62 -15.24
CA ILE A 147 22.03 2.74 -15.96
C ILE A 147 21.87 3.97 -15.06
N LEU A 148 21.49 3.75 -13.80
CA LEU A 148 21.21 4.82 -12.86
C LEU A 148 22.42 5.07 -11.92
N PRO A 149 22.68 6.34 -11.56
CA PRO A 149 23.69 6.66 -10.56
C PRO A 149 23.46 5.92 -9.24
N GLN A 150 24.55 5.54 -8.56
CA GLN A 150 24.48 4.84 -7.28
C GLN A 150 23.66 5.61 -6.24
N ALA A 151 23.73 6.93 -6.22
CA ALA A 151 22.95 7.77 -5.32
C ALA A 151 21.41 7.57 -5.49
N VAL A 152 20.96 7.16 -6.68
CA VAL A 152 19.53 6.86 -6.95
C VAL A 152 19.21 5.42 -6.54
N THR A 153 20.07 4.46 -6.90
CA THR A 153 19.83 3.03 -6.64
C THR A 153 19.98 2.66 -5.17
N SER A 154 20.81 3.38 -4.39
CA SER A 154 20.98 3.18 -2.93
C SER A 154 20.02 3.97 -2.07
N ARG A 155 19.29 4.92 -2.63
CA ARG A 155 18.38 5.80 -1.88
C ARG A 155 17.29 5.01 -1.17
N PRO A 156 17.02 5.28 0.13
CA PRO A 156 15.87 4.70 0.82
C PRO A 156 14.56 5.14 0.17
N LYS A 157 13.53 4.30 0.28
CA LYS A 157 12.19 4.67 -0.20
C LYS A 157 11.63 5.81 0.65
N HIS A 158 11.15 6.86 0.00
CA HIS A 158 10.27 7.87 0.60
C HIS A 158 8.85 7.70 0.06
N GLY A 159 7.86 7.77 0.95
CA GLY A 159 6.44 7.83 0.58
C GLY A 159 6.07 9.21 0.03
N PHE A 160 4.87 9.33 -0.52
CA PHE A 160 4.26 10.60 -0.95
C PHE A 160 3.43 11.27 0.16
N ASN A 161 3.72 10.95 1.40
CA ASN A 161 2.92 11.44 2.51
C ASN A 161 3.07 12.94 2.67
N VAL A 162 1.93 13.61 2.68
CA VAL A 162 1.81 15.02 2.99
C VAL A 162 1.72 15.13 4.52
N PRO A 163 2.40 16.05 5.18
CA PRO A 163 2.39 16.19 6.63
C PRO A 163 1.09 16.85 7.13
N ILE A 164 -0.05 16.22 6.84
CA ILE A 164 -1.40 16.72 7.16
C ILE A 164 -1.55 16.92 8.67
N ASP A 165 -1.00 16.02 9.48
CA ASP A 165 -1.04 16.13 10.95
C ASP A 165 -0.39 17.39 11.47
N LEU A 166 0.73 17.80 10.86
CA LEU A 166 1.40 19.04 11.21
C LEU A 166 0.60 20.26 10.79
N TRP A 167 0.02 20.20 9.61
CA TRP A 167 -0.81 21.29 9.09
C TRP A 167 -2.08 21.49 9.92
N LEU A 168 -2.80 20.42 10.24
CA LEU A 168 -3.99 20.47 11.09
C LEU A 168 -3.69 20.95 12.51
N LYS A 169 -2.49 20.70 13.03
CA LYS A 169 -2.10 21.14 14.38
C LYS A 169 -1.59 22.58 14.45
N ASN A 170 -0.99 23.09 13.40
CA ASN A 170 -0.22 24.33 13.44
C ASN A 170 -0.71 25.40 12.48
N GLU A 171 -1.36 25.04 11.36
CA GLU A 171 -1.64 25.98 10.28
C GLU A 171 -3.15 26.11 9.97
N TRP A 172 -3.97 25.18 10.45
CA TRP A 172 -5.43 25.12 10.29
C TRP A 172 -6.09 24.86 11.64
#